data_4d331166ad2385da57b862d631e25c11
#
_entry.id   4d331166ad2385da57b862d631e25c11
#
_cell.length_a   1.000
_cell.length_b   1.000
_cell.length_c   1.000
_cell.angle_alpha   90.00
_cell.angle_beta   90.00
_cell.angle_gamma   90.00
#
_symmetry.space_group_name_H-M   'P 1'
#
loop_
_entity.id
_entity.type
_entity.pdbx_description
1 polymer ?
#
loop_
_entity_poly.entity_id
_entity_poly.type
_entity_poly.pdbx_seq_one_letter_code
_entity_poly.pdbx_strand_id
1 'polypeptide(L)'
;RFNAYKEFFQENEAAAKIFIKKNQKPWKQNDRFIQKDLAKTLKRISKYGRDGFYSGPTADLIVKEMKKGNGLISIDDLKSYSSKYRDPIIGSYKGYKIVSMGPPSSGGALLINMLNMLENFSEDSLQWNSSDYVHVMTEIQRRAYSDRAKHMGDPEHWDVPIEMFKSKEYAKVRSDDINMNRATPSNTVYPGNPNGYESPETTHYSVVDQWGNAVSVTTTINLSYGNGCIVEGAGFFLNNEMDDFSAKPGVPNAFGLIGNEANAIAPGKRPLSSMTPTIVMKDNKPFLVVGSPGGSTIITTTMQTILNVINFEMDIKEAVCAPRFHSQWLPDVIQIEPRGLSQDVLSNLRLRGHKIIYRGGYIGESNGIMITNEGLFGGGDCRGETCLLYTSPSPRDVP
;
A
#
# COMPACT_ATOMS: atom_id res chain seq x y z
N ARG A 1 16.52 -2.04 12.13
CA ARG A 1 16.67 -1.54 10.74
C ARG A 1 17.97 -0.77 10.54
N PHE A 2 18.36 0.24 11.37
CA PHE A 2 19.59 1.05 11.14
C PHE A 2 20.84 0.21 10.90
N ASN A 3 21.03 -0.86 11.66
CA ASN A 3 22.22 -1.72 11.52
C ASN A 3 22.21 -2.51 10.21
N ALA A 4 21.04 -2.93 9.73
CA ALA A 4 20.89 -3.66 8.48
C ALA A 4 21.16 -2.77 7.25
N TYR A 5 20.90 -1.47 7.36
CA TYR A 5 21.10 -0.49 6.29
C TYR A 5 22.42 0.31 6.43
N LYS A 6 23.37 -0.16 7.24
CA LYS A 6 24.62 0.58 7.51
C LYS A 6 25.41 0.88 6.23
N GLU A 7 25.56 -0.09 5.35
CA GLU A 7 26.28 0.05 4.08
C GLU A 7 25.58 1.08 3.18
N PHE A 8 24.26 0.98 3.06
CA PHE A 8 23.45 1.93 2.31
C PHE A 8 23.59 3.37 2.82
N PHE A 9 23.65 3.59 4.15
CA PHE A 9 23.88 4.93 4.69
C PHE A 9 25.30 5.45 4.46
N GLN A 10 26.28 4.57 4.23
CA GLN A 10 27.65 4.99 3.93
C GLN A 10 27.79 5.64 2.55
N GLU A 11 26.88 5.38 1.62
CA GLU A 11 26.88 5.97 0.29
C GLU A 11 26.52 7.47 0.30
N ASN A 12 25.85 7.96 1.36
CA ASN A 12 25.53 9.36 1.53
C ASN A 12 26.12 9.90 2.83
N GLU A 13 27.03 10.88 2.73
CA GLU A 13 27.75 11.44 3.88
C GLU A 13 26.82 12.01 4.96
N ALA A 14 25.73 12.68 4.58
CA ALA A 14 24.76 13.24 5.50
C ALA A 14 23.96 12.14 6.22
N ALA A 15 23.60 11.05 5.52
CA ALA A 15 22.97 9.88 6.11
C ALA A 15 23.94 9.17 7.09
N ALA A 16 25.17 8.96 6.71
CA ALA A 16 26.20 8.35 7.57
C ALA A 16 26.38 9.13 8.88
N LYS A 17 26.44 10.46 8.83
CA LYS A 17 26.57 11.33 10.02
C LYS A 17 25.41 11.19 11.00
N ILE A 18 24.21 10.87 10.51
CA ILE A 18 22.98 10.75 11.33
C ILE A 18 22.77 9.33 11.83
N PHE A 19 22.86 8.34 10.92
CA PHE A 19 22.43 6.97 11.19
C PHE A 19 23.56 6.03 11.59
N ILE A 20 24.83 6.42 11.44
CA ILE A 20 25.97 5.65 11.90
C ILE A 20 26.58 6.33 13.13
N LYS A 21 26.73 5.58 14.22
CA LYS A 21 27.37 6.10 15.44
C LYS A 21 28.84 6.46 15.19
N LYS A 22 29.31 7.57 15.75
CA LYS A 22 30.72 8.02 15.66
C LYS A 22 31.73 6.96 16.03
N ASN A 23 31.37 6.10 17.01
CA ASN A 23 32.23 4.98 17.46
C ASN A 23 32.06 3.69 16.64
N GLN A 24 31.32 3.76 15.52
CA GLN A 24 31.02 2.64 14.61
C GLN A 24 30.30 1.44 15.25
N LYS A 25 29.92 1.52 16.52
CA LYS A 25 29.17 0.45 17.20
C LYS A 25 27.73 0.36 16.67
N PRO A 26 27.13 -0.84 16.61
CA PRO A 26 25.75 -0.99 16.21
C PRO A 26 24.80 -0.26 17.17
N TRP A 27 23.65 0.17 16.64
CA TRP A 27 22.55 0.67 17.44
C TRP A 27 21.95 -0.46 18.28
N LYS A 28 21.61 -0.15 19.53
CA LYS A 28 20.92 -1.05 20.45
C LYS A 28 19.61 -0.42 20.90
N GLN A 29 18.69 -1.24 21.37
CA GLN A 29 17.48 -0.76 22.04
C GLN A 29 17.85 0.19 23.18
N ASN A 30 17.09 1.26 23.35
CA ASN A 30 17.30 2.33 24.32
C ASN A 30 18.51 3.26 24.05
N ASP A 31 19.23 3.10 22.95
CA ASP A 31 20.20 4.12 22.54
C ASP A 31 19.49 5.43 22.18
N ARG A 32 20.04 6.55 22.65
CA ARG A 32 19.48 7.85 22.36
C ARG A 32 19.79 8.27 20.91
N PHE A 33 18.74 8.44 20.09
CA PHE A 33 18.80 8.92 18.71
C PHE A 33 18.33 10.37 18.62
N ILE A 34 19.16 11.30 18.08
CA ILE A 34 18.89 12.73 18.06
C ILE A 34 19.00 13.25 16.62
N GLN A 35 17.92 13.83 16.10
CA GLN A 35 17.83 14.40 14.77
C GLN A 35 17.60 15.92 14.86
N LYS A 36 18.67 16.70 15.10
CA LYS A 36 18.57 18.17 15.31
C LYS A 36 18.06 18.91 14.07
N ASP A 37 18.51 18.52 12.89
CA ASP A 37 18.13 19.22 11.65
C ASP A 37 16.70 18.92 11.25
N LEU A 38 16.26 17.65 11.37
CA LEU A 38 14.85 17.31 11.20
C LEU A 38 13.94 18.06 12.18
N ALA A 39 14.37 18.20 13.44
CA ALA A 39 13.62 18.99 14.43
C ALA A 39 13.47 20.46 14.02
N LYS A 40 14.49 21.09 13.41
CA LYS A 40 14.40 22.46 12.88
C LYS A 40 13.42 22.53 11.71
N THR A 41 13.45 21.54 10.81
CA THR A 41 12.54 21.46 9.67
C THR A 41 11.09 21.32 10.14
N LEU A 42 10.82 20.41 11.07
CA LEU A 42 9.47 20.21 11.64
C LEU A 42 8.97 21.47 12.37
N LYS A 43 9.84 22.19 13.08
CA LYS A 43 9.47 23.48 13.69
C LYS A 43 9.11 24.54 12.66
N ARG A 44 9.82 24.61 11.51
CA ARG A 44 9.44 25.52 10.41
C ARG A 44 8.09 25.17 9.84
N ILE A 45 7.83 23.87 9.57
CA ILE A 45 6.54 23.40 9.08
C ILE A 45 5.43 23.72 10.09
N SER A 46 5.64 23.44 11.37
CA SER A 46 4.66 23.76 12.44
C SER A 46 4.32 25.24 12.50
N LYS A 47 5.31 26.13 12.28
CA LYS A 47 5.12 27.58 12.38
C LYS A 47 4.53 28.22 11.10
N TYR A 48 4.94 27.73 9.94
CA TYR A 48 4.66 28.38 8.65
C TYR A 48 3.83 27.49 7.69
N GLY A 49 3.38 26.30 8.16
CA GLY A 49 2.63 25.36 7.33
C GLY A 49 3.41 24.96 6.08
N ARG A 50 2.74 24.99 4.93
CA ARG A 50 3.33 24.68 3.62
C ARG A 50 4.63 25.43 3.35
N ASP A 51 4.68 26.72 3.66
CA ASP A 51 5.83 27.58 3.36
C ASP A 51 7.06 27.22 4.23
N GLY A 52 6.86 26.57 5.36
CA GLY A 52 7.95 26.03 6.18
C GLY A 52 8.73 24.89 5.51
N PHE A 53 8.18 24.31 4.44
CA PHE A 53 8.82 23.25 3.65
C PHE A 53 9.13 23.69 2.21
N TYR A 54 8.14 24.22 1.48
CA TYR A 54 8.24 24.50 0.06
C TYR A 54 8.81 25.89 -0.28
N SER A 55 9.13 26.71 0.74
CA SER A 55 9.72 28.04 0.60
C SER A 55 10.83 28.25 1.63
N GLY A 56 11.65 29.27 1.41
CA GLY A 56 12.70 29.70 2.34
C GLY A 56 13.74 28.62 2.67
N PRO A 57 14.27 28.59 3.92
CA PRO A 57 15.47 27.79 4.24
C PRO A 57 15.36 26.30 3.94
N THR A 58 14.17 25.68 4.06
CA THR A 58 14.01 24.24 3.76
C THR A 58 14.08 24.00 2.25
N ALA A 59 13.40 24.81 1.45
CA ALA A 59 13.44 24.73 -0.01
C ALA A 59 14.86 24.99 -0.54
N ASP A 60 15.56 26.00 0.02
CA ASP A 60 16.95 26.30 -0.35
C ASP A 60 17.89 25.12 -0.08
N LEU A 61 17.71 24.42 1.04
CA LEU A 61 18.49 23.21 1.37
C LEU A 61 18.19 22.07 0.39
N ILE A 62 16.93 21.85 0.00
CA ILE A 62 16.55 20.85 -1.00
C ILE A 62 17.25 21.15 -2.33
N VAL A 63 17.16 22.39 -2.83
CA VAL A 63 17.77 22.77 -4.13
C VAL A 63 19.30 22.73 -4.06
N LYS A 64 19.89 23.05 -2.90
CA LYS A 64 21.33 22.88 -2.69
C LYS A 64 21.74 21.40 -2.82
N GLU A 65 20.97 20.49 -2.22
CA GLU A 65 21.24 19.04 -2.32
C GLU A 65 21.04 18.55 -3.77
N MET A 66 20.01 19.04 -4.48
CA MET A 66 19.83 18.77 -5.91
C MET A 66 21.05 19.15 -6.74
N LYS A 67 21.56 20.37 -6.57
CA LYS A 67 22.77 20.85 -7.26
C LYS A 67 24.00 19.99 -6.97
N LYS A 68 24.16 19.53 -5.73
CA LYS A 68 25.26 18.65 -5.31
C LYS A 68 25.20 17.28 -6.00
N GLY A 69 23.99 16.73 -6.15
CA GLY A 69 23.73 15.39 -6.72
C GLY A 69 23.30 15.40 -8.20
N ASN A 70 23.41 16.51 -8.92
CA ASN A 70 22.88 16.68 -10.29
C ASN A 70 21.38 16.35 -10.42
N GLY A 71 20.61 16.61 -9.36
CA GLY A 71 19.16 16.46 -9.36
C GLY A 71 18.46 17.64 -10.05
N LEU A 72 17.18 17.45 -10.37
CA LEU A 72 16.43 18.35 -11.24
C LEU A 72 15.51 19.33 -10.52
N ILE A 73 15.16 19.07 -9.24
CA ILE A 73 14.18 19.87 -8.51
C ILE A 73 14.72 21.31 -8.30
N SER A 74 13.94 22.29 -8.75
CA SER A 74 14.20 23.71 -8.63
C SER A 74 13.35 24.39 -7.55
N ILE A 75 13.63 25.65 -7.25
CA ILE A 75 12.78 26.48 -6.36
C ILE A 75 11.37 26.66 -6.95
N ASP A 76 11.27 26.77 -8.27
CA ASP A 76 9.98 26.98 -8.94
C ASP A 76 9.12 25.71 -8.90
N ASP A 77 9.73 24.53 -9.00
CA ASP A 77 9.03 23.24 -8.80
C ASP A 77 8.45 23.15 -7.38
N LEU A 78 9.24 23.51 -6.36
CA LEU A 78 8.79 23.51 -4.97
C LEU A 78 7.67 24.52 -4.72
N LYS A 79 7.77 25.71 -5.25
CA LYS A 79 6.74 26.76 -5.11
C LYS A 79 5.43 26.38 -5.80
N SER A 80 5.51 25.78 -6.99
CA SER A 80 4.33 25.40 -7.79
C SER A 80 3.63 24.16 -7.29
N TYR A 81 4.33 23.28 -6.54
CA TYR A 81 3.74 22.06 -6.02
C TYR A 81 2.59 22.34 -5.05
N SER A 82 1.48 21.63 -5.20
CA SER A 82 0.34 21.65 -4.29
C SER A 82 -0.25 20.25 -4.09
N SER A 83 -0.76 19.99 -2.88
CA SER A 83 -1.60 18.83 -2.64
C SER A 83 -2.92 18.95 -3.41
N LYS A 84 -3.50 17.81 -3.78
CA LYS A 84 -4.77 17.75 -4.52
C LYS A 84 -5.85 17.11 -3.65
N TYR A 85 -7.00 17.78 -3.58
CA TYR A 85 -8.23 17.13 -3.13
C TYR A 85 -8.79 16.31 -4.29
N ARG A 86 -9.19 15.07 -4.01
CA ARG A 86 -9.79 14.17 -5.00
C ARG A 86 -10.96 13.43 -4.37
N ASP A 87 -11.99 13.19 -5.15
CA ASP A 87 -13.12 12.39 -4.69
C ASP A 87 -12.69 10.94 -4.45
N PRO A 88 -13.16 10.31 -3.37
CA PRO A 88 -12.92 8.90 -3.16
C PRO A 88 -13.66 8.04 -4.17
N ILE A 89 -13.14 6.86 -4.45
CA ILE A 89 -13.90 5.84 -5.16
C ILE A 89 -14.84 5.16 -4.18
N ILE A 90 -16.09 5.02 -4.59
CA ILE A 90 -17.17 4.42 -3.79
C ILE A 90 -17.72 3.23 -4.54
N GLY A 91 -17.78 2.08 -3.86
CA GLY A 91 -18.44 0.85 -4.29
C GLY A 91 -19.27 0.22 -3.18
N SER A 92 -19.83 -0.94 -3.44
CA SER A 92 -20.59 -1.72 -2.46
C SER A 92 -20.17 -3.18 -2.48
N TYR A 93 -20.21 -3.82 -1.33
CA TYR A 93 -19.95 -5.25 -1.17
C TYR A 93 -20.82 -5.79 -0.03
N LYS A 94 -21.70 -6.77 -0.30
CA LYS A 94 -22.58 -7.39 0.70
C LYS A 94 -23.33 -6.40 1.61
N GLY A 95 -23.86 -5.34 1.05
CA GLY A 95 -24.58 -4.31 1.80
C GLY A 95 -23.68 -3.30 2.52
N TYR A 96 -22.38 -3.48 2.54
CA TYR A 96 -21.42 -2.48 3.00
C TYR A 96 -21.05 -1.52 1.88
N LYS A 97 -20.86 -0.24 2.24
CA LYS A 97 -20.31 0.78 1.33
C LYS A 97 -18.79 0.85 1.53
N ILE A 98 -18.05 0.68 0.46
CA ILE A 98 -16.59 0.73 0.44
C ILE A 98 -16.16 2.10 -0.07
N VAL A 99 -15.42 2.86 0.73
CA VAL A 99 -14.89 4.18 0.40
C VAL A 99 -13.38 4.10 0.41
N SER A 100 -12.72 4.29 -0.73
CA SER A 100 -11.27 4.13 -0.83
C SER A 100 -10.64 5.17 -1.76
N MET A 101 -9.30 5.20 -1.79
CA MET A 101 -8.53 6.19 -2.54
C MET A 101 -8.67 6.00 -4.06
N GLY A 102 -8.97 7.10 -4.76
CA GLY A 102 -9.00 7.17 -6.21
C GLY A 102 -7.63 7.45 -6.86
N PRO A 103 -7.57 7.50 -8.21
CA PRO A 103 -6.35 7.85 -8.94
C PRO A 103 -5.74 9.18 -8.49
N PRO A 104 -4.40 9.30 -8.51
CA PRO A 104 -3.45 8.37 -9.13
C PRO A 104 -3.14 7.11 -8.32
N SER A 105 -3.92 6.74 -7.30
CA SER A 105 -3.84 5.38 -6.78
C SER A 105 -4.79 4.42 -7.49
N SER A 106 -4.29 3.24 -7.80
CA SER A 106 -5.10 2.13 -8.31
C SER A 106 -5.89 1.42 -7.20
N GLY A 107 -5.54 1.69 -5.93
CA GLY A 107 -5.97 0.90 -4.79
C GLY A 107 -7.49 0.75 -4.68
N GLY A 108 -8.22 1.85 -4.62
CA GLY A 108 -9.68 1.80 -4.49
C GLY A 108 -10.38 1.20 -5.70
N ALA A 109 -9.91 1.49 -6.92
CA ALA A 109 -10.49 0.95 -8.15
C ALA A 109 -10.35 -0.57 -8.22
N LEU A 110 -9.15 -1.10 -7.97
CA LEU A 110 -8.91 -2.53 -7.98
C LEU A 110 -9.62 -3.24 -6.82
N LEU A 111 -9.63 -2.65 -5.64
CA LEU A 111 -10.34 -3.20 -4.48
C LEU A 111 -11.82 -3.42 -4.82
N ILE A 112 -12.51 -2.39 -5.34
CA ILE A 112 -13.92 -2.48 -5.70
C ILE A 112 -14.14 -3.48 -6.85
N ASN A 113 -13.29 -3.46 -7.86
CA ASN A 113 -13.40 -4.39 -8.99
C ASN A 113 -13.23 -5.84 -8.54
N MET A 114 -12.24 -6.12 -7.68
CA MET A 114 -12.03 -7.47 -7.13
C MET A 114 -13.18 -7.93 -6.23
N LEU A 115 -13.72 -7.05 -5.39
CA LEU A 115 -14.89 -7.35 -4.58
C LEU A 115 -16.12 -7.65 -5.45
N ASN A 116 -16.35 -6.86 -6.50
CA ASN A 116 -17.43 -7.10 -7.47
C ASN A 116 -17.25 -8.44 -8.23
N MET A 117 -16.02 -8.80 -8.60
CA MET A 117 -15.75 -10.12 -9.22
C MET A 117 -16.04 -11.26 -8.23
N LEU A 118 -15.68 -11.09 -6.96
CA LEU A 118 -15.89 -12.11 -5.93
C LEU A 118 -17.39 -12.41 -5.68
N GLU A 119 -18.25 -11.42 -5.80
CA GLU A 119 -19.72 -11.59 -5.65
C GLU A 119 -20.33 -12.55 -6.70
N ASN A 120 -19.62 -12.90 -7.79
CA ASN A 120 -20.09 -13.84 -8.80
C ASN A 120 -19.85 -15.33 -8.40
N PHE A 121 -19.21 -15.59 -7.26
CA PHE A 121 -18.94 -16.94 -6.76
C PHE A 121 -19.78 -17.25 -5.52
N SER A 122 -20.20 -18.52 -5.37
CA SER A 122 -20.94 -18.95 -4.20
C SER A 122 -20.07 -18.93 -2.94
N GLU A 123 -20.54 -18.28 -1.90
CA GLU A 123 -19.85 -18.18 -0.61
C GLU A 123 -19.65 -19.54 0.06
N ASP A 124 -20.64 -20.43 -0.05
CA ASP A 124 -20.57 -21.75 0.57
C ASP A 124 -19.39 -22.58 0.07
N SER A 125 -18.90 -22.30 -1.15
CA SER A 125 -17.75 -22.97 -1.73
C SER A 125 -16.40 -22.34 -1.36
N LEU A 126 -16.40 -21.12 -0.79
CA LEU A 126 -15.20 -20.32 -0.56
C LEU A 126 -14.85 -20.22 0.94
N GLN A 127 -14.62 -21.37 1.57
CA GLN A 127 -14.18 -21.40 2.97
C GLN A 127 -12.81 -20.74 3.14
N TRP A 128 -12.59 -20.06 4.25
CA TRP A 128 -11.36 -19.33 4.55
C TRP A 128 -10.11 -20.18 4.30
N ASN A 129 -9.20 -19.63 3.49
CA ASN A 129 -7.95 -20.26 3.09
C ASN A 129 -8.08 -21.68 2.48
N SER A 130 -9.26 -22.07 2.02
CA SER A 130 -9.43 -23.29 1.21
C SER A 130 -8.74 -23.14 -0.15
N SER A 131 -8.49 -24.27 -0.82
CA SER A 131 -7.92 -24.26 -2.18
C SER A 131 -8.82 -23.53 -3.18
N ASP A 132 -10.13 -23.60 -3.02
CA ASP A 132 -11.08 -22.89 -3.89
C ASP A 132 -11.04 -21.39 -3.66
N TYR A 133 -11.03 -20.94 -2.39
CA TYR A 133 -10.89 -19.55 -2.03
C TYR A 133 -9.59 -18.94 -2.57
N VAL A 134 -8.45 -19.58 -2.31
CA VAL A 134 -7.14 -19.08 -2.77
C VAL A 134 -7.06 -19.06 -4.29
N HIS A 135 -7.63 -20.07 -4.97
CA HIS A 135 -7.70 -20.14 -6.42
C HIS A 135 -8.51 -18.98 -6.99
N VAL A 136 -9.77 -18.82 -6.55
CA VAL A 136 -10.66 -17.74 -7.02
C VAL A 136 -10.04 -16.35 -6.76
N MET A 137 -9.53 -16.14 -5.56
CA MET A 137 -8.86 -14.87 -5.21
C MET A 137 -7.65 -14.61 -6.12
N THR A 138 -6.85 -15.63 -6.43
CA THR A 138 -5.69 -15.50 -7.34
C THR A 138 -6.13 -15.14 -8.76
N GLU A 139 -7.18 -15.78 -9.25
CA GLU A 139 -7.74 -15.52 -10.59
C GLU A 139 -8.31 -14.09 -10.69
N ILE A 140 -9.01 -13.63 -9.68
CA ILE A 140 -9.53 -12.25 -9.57
C ILE A 140 -8.37 -11.25 -9.53
N GLN A 141 -7.37 -11.48 -8.68
CA GLN A 141 -6.18 -10.62 -8.58
C GLN A 141 -5.45 -10.55 -9.92
N ARG A 142 -5.23 -11.68 -10.60
CA ARG A 142 -4.59 -11.74 -11.92
C ARG A 142 -5.26 -10.81 -12.93
N ARG A 143 -6.60 -10.81 -12.99
CA ARG A 143 -7.38 -9.97 -13.91
C ARG A 143 -7.34 -8.51 -13.54
N ALA A 144 -7.53 -8.20 -12.27
CA ALA A 144 -7.49 -6.83 -11.78
C ALA A 144 -6.11 -6.16 -11.99
N TYR A 145 -5.01 -6.86 -11.72
CA TYR A 145 -3.67 -6.32 -11.95
C TYR A 145 -3.29 -6.22 -13.43
N SER A 146 -3.84 -7.09 -14.29
CA SER A 146 -3.74 -6.94 -15.73
C SER A 146 -4.41 -5.64 -16.21
N ASP A 147 -5.63 -5.37 -15.73
CA ASP A 147 -6.36 -4.13 -16.03
C ASP A 147 -5.65 -2.89 -15.47
N ARG A 148 -5.07 -2.99 -14.28
CA ARG A 148 -4.24 -1.94 -13.68
C ARG A 148 -3.11 -1.53 -14.61
N ALA A 149 -2.38 -2.51 -15.11
CA ALA A 149 -1.21 -2.27 -15.95
C ALA A 149 -1.54 -1.48 -17.22
N LYS A 150 -2.74 -1.66 -17.77
CA LYS A 150 -3.19 -1.01 -19.00
C LYS A 150 -3.83 0.35 -18.77
N HIS A 151 -4.67 0.47 -17.75
CA HIS A 151 -5.66 1.55 -17.68
C HIS A 151 -5.37 2.59 -16.60
N MET A 152 -4.51 2.28 -15.60
CA MET A 152 -4.35 3.14 -14.45
C MET A 152 -3.18 4.12 -14.59
N GLY A 153 -3.41 5.37 -14.18
CA GLY A 153 -2.45 6.46 -14.21
C GLY A 153 -3.00 7.71 -13.52
N ASP A 154 -2.32 8.85 -13.70
CA ASP A 154 -2.80 10.14 -13.20
C ASP A 154 -3.97 10.65 -14.05
N PRO A 155 -5.16 10.89 -13.46
CA PRO A 155 -6.35 11.32 -14.20
C PRO A 155 -6.23 12.72 -14.81
N GLU A 156 -5.24 13.52 -14.43
CA GLU A 156 -4.94 14.81 -15.09
C GLU A 156 -4.18 14.62 -16.41
N HIS A 157 -3.67 13.40 -16.69
CA HIS A 157 -2.86 13.08 -17.87
C HIS A 157 -3.37 11.86 -18.66
N TRP A 158 -4.33 11.13 -18.12
CA TRP A 158 -4.86 9.91 -18.71
C TRP A 158 -6.34 9.72 -18.37
N ASP A 159 -7.12 9.32 -19.35
CA ASP A 159 -8.53 8.98 -19.12
C ASP A 159 -8.64 7.61 -18.44
N VAL A 160 -8.70 7.65 -17.10
CA VAL A 160 -8.78 6.43 -16.27
C VAL A 160 -10.24 5.96 -16.22
N PRO A 161 -10.58 4.75 -16.70
CA PRO A 161 -11.96 4.29 -16.81
C PRO A 161 -12.53 3.83 -15.45
N ILE A 162 -12.74 4.75 -14.51
CA ILE A 162 -13.17 4.46 -13.14
C ILE A 162 -14.52 3.76 -13.10
N GLU A 163 -15.48 4.18 -13.92
CA GLU A 163 -16.80 3.57 -13.94
C GLU A 163 -16.76 2.11 -14.44
N MET A 164 -15.81 1.78 -15.33
CA MET A 164 -15.56 0.38 -15.71
C MET A 164 -15.12 -0.47 -14.51
N PHE A 165 -14.17 0.02 -13.73
CA PHE A 165 -13.69 -0.72 -12.53
C PHE A 165 -14.77 -0.88 -11.46
N LYS A 166 -15.71 0.05 -11.36
CA LYS A 166 -16.83 0.00 -10.42
C LYS A 166 -17.99 -0.86 -10.90
N SER A 167 -18.06 -1.14 -12.22
CA SER A 167 -19.19 -1.86 -12.83
C SER A 167 -19.22 -3.32 -12.41
N LYS A 168 -20.39 -3.77 -11.95
CA LYS A 168 -20.65 -5.20 -11.65
C LYS A 168 -20.76 -6.02 -12.94
N GLU A 169 -21.27 -5.42 -14.02
CA GLU A 169 -21.34 -6.03 -15.35
C GLU A 169 -19.92 -6.32 -15.88
N TYR A 170 -19.03 -5.35 -15.77
CA TYR A 170 -17.63 -5.54 -16.14
C TYR A 170 -16.98 -6.64 -15.29
N ALA A 171 -17.17 -6.59 -13.98
CA ALA A 171 -16.65 -7.60 -13.06
C ALA A 171 -17.17 -9.01 -13.40
N LYS A 172 -18.46 -9.13 -13.79
CA LYS A 172 -19.03 -10.41 -14.25
C LYS A 172 -18.31 -10.91 -15.49
N VAL A 173 -18.16 -10.07 -16.53
CA VAL A 173 -17.44 -10.45 -17.76
C VAL A 173 -16.00 -10.86 -17.45
N ARG A 174 -15.34 -10.17 -16.51
CA ARG A 174 -13.96 -10.49 -16.11
C ARG A 174 -13.82 -11.79 -15.29
N SER A 175 -14.91 -12.27 -14.69
CA SER A 175 -14.90 -13.49 -13.88
C SER A 175 -15.52 -14.70 -14.58
N ASP A 176 -16.29 -14.50 -15.67
CA ASP A 176 -17.04 -15.57 -16.36
C ASP A 176 -16.13 -16.67 -16.96
N ASP A 177 -14.90 -16.37 -17.29
CA ASP A 177 -13.92 -17.32 -17.86
C ASP A 177 -13.06 -18.02 -16.80
N ILE A 178 -13.27 -17.76 -15.51
CA ILE A 178 -12.53 -18.41 -14.43
C ILE A 178 -12.93 -19.88 -14.33
N ASN A 179 -11.97 -20.75 -14.58
CA ASN A 179 -12.17 -22.20 -14.49
C ASN A 179 -11.76 -22.70 -13.10
N MET A 180 -12.71 -23.21 -12.32
CA MET A 180 -12.47 -23.66 -10.94
C MET A 180 -11.45 -24.80 -10.79
N ASN A 181 -11.18 -25.54 -11.86
CA ASN A 181 -10.29 -26.71 -11.84
C ASN A 181 -8.91 -26.44 -12.44
N ARG A 182 -8.69 -25.25 -13.03
CA ARG A 182 -7.45 -24.94 -13.73
C ARG A 182 -7.09 -23.48 -13.61
N ALA A 183 -5.84 -23.18 -13.25
CA ALA A 183 -5.29 -21.83 -13.26
C ALA A 183 -5.22 -21.26 -14.68
N THR A 184 -5.59 -20.00 -14.85
CA THR A 184 -5.44 -19.28 -16.10
C THR A 184 -3.97 -18.81 -16.23
N PRO A 185 -3.23 -19.17 -17.30
CA PRO A 185 -1.89 -18.66 -17.49
C PRO A 185 -1.91 -17.12 -17.65
N SER A 186 -1.07 -16.40 -16.93
CA SER A 186 -1.07 -14.93 -16.94
C SER A 186 -0.81 -14.33 -18.32
N ASN A 187 -0.10 -15.01 -19.19
CA ASN A 187 0.16 -14.58 -20.58
C ASN A 187 -1.09 -14.66 -21.47
N THR A 188 -2.15 -15.31 -21.06
CA THR A 188 -3.45 -15.34 -21.77
C THR A 188 -4.44 -14.30 -21.21
N VAL A 189 -4.11 -13.69 -20.08
CA VAL A 189 -4.87 -12.59 -19.48
C VAL A 189 -4.19 -11.28 -19.88
N TYR A 190 -4.68 -10.64 -20.96
CA TYR A 190 -4.07 -9.43 -21.53
C TYR A 190 -4.08 -8.23 -20.58
N PRO A 191 -3.06 -7.32 -20.73
CA PRO A 191 -1.80 -7.32 -21.48
C PRO A 191 -0.54 -7.19 -20.59
N GLY A 192 0.64 -7.66 -21.00
CA GLY A 192 1.98 -7.28 -20.56
C GLY A 192 3.01 -8.40 -20.39
N ASN A 193 4.30 -8.08 -20.27
CA ASN A 193 5.43 -9.02 -20.17
C ASN A 193 6.22 -8.82 -18.85
N PRO A 194 6.77 -9.88 -18.19
CA PRO A 194 7.15 -9.86 -16.79
C PRO A 194 8.65 -9.70 -16.49
N ASN A 195 8.98 -9.28 -15.29
CA ASN A 195 9.98 -9.75 -14.31
C ASN A 195 10.33 -8.66 -13.29
N GLY A 196 10.30 -8.96 -11.98
CA GLY A 196 10.77 -8.09 -10.90
C GLY A 196 10.35 -8.56 -9.51
N TYR A 197 11.22 -8.33 -8.49
CA TYR A 197 11.00 -8.63 -7.07
C TYR A 197 10.67 -7.36 -6.29
N GLU A 198 9.84 -7.48 -5.24
CA GLU A 198 9.35 -6.37 -4.42
C GLU A 198 10.07 -6.20 -3.08
N SER A 199 10.16 -4.94 -2.62
CA SER A 199 10.41 -4.56 -1.23
C SER A 199 9.18 -3.85 -0.65
N PRO A 200 8.67 -4.21 0.57
CA PRO A 200 7.46 -3.62 1.15
C PRO A 200 7.82 -2.45 2.07
N GLU A 201 7.71 -1.21 1.60
CA GLU A 201 8.05 -0.04 2.43
C GLU A 201 7.04 1.11 2.25
N THR A 202 6.06 1.14 3.13
CA THR A 202 5.01 2.17 3.24
C THR A 202 4.58 2.20 4.70
N THR A 203 3.79 3.17 5.12
CA THR A 203 3.19 3.22 6.46
C THR A 203 1.70 3.48 6.36
N HIS A 204 0.92 2.79 7.18
CA HIS A 204 -0.51 3.02 7.31
C HIS A 204 -0.90 3.27 8.76
N TYR A 205 -1.83 4.20 8.99
CA TYR A 205 -2.49 4.39 10.27
C TYR A 205 -3.96 4.79 10.10
N SER A 206 -4.77 4.37 11.07
CA SER A 206 -6.20 4.66 11.16
C SER A 206 -6.48 5.46 12.42
N VAL A 207 -7.40 6.44 12.34
CA VAL A 207 -7.82 7.25 13.47
C VAL A 207 -9.34 7.32 13.51
N VAL A 208 -9.91 7.15 14.69
CA VAL A 208 -11.34 7.38 14.94
C VAL A 208 -11.46 8.22 16.21
N ASP A 209 -12.20 9.32 16.15
CA ASP A 209 -12.42 10.20 17.29
C ASP A 209 -13.71 9.86 18.07
N GLN A 210 -13.92 10.54 19.19
CA GLN A 210 -15.08 10.35 20.06
C GLN A 210 -16.42 10.74 19.42
N TRP A 211 -16.41 11.47 18.32
CA TRP A 211 -17.62 11.87 17.57
C TRP A 211 -17.91 10.94 16.40
N GLY A 212 -17.08 9.91 16.17
CA GLY A 212 -17.21 8.96 15.07
C GLY A 212 -16.61 9.45 13.75
N ASN A 213 -15.83 10.55 13.75
CA ASN A 213 -15.05 10.89 12.57
C ASN A 213 -13.94 9.87 12.37
N ALA A 214 -13.76 9.42 11.14
CA ALA A 214 -12.81 8.37 10.79
C ALA A 214 -11.83 8.85 9.72
N VAL A 215 -10.54 8.54 9.91
CA VAL A 215 -9.48 8.85 8.96
C VAL A 215 -8.63 7.61 8.71
N SER A 216 -8.40 7.30 7.44
CA SER A 216 -7.54 6.21 6.97
C SER A 216 -6.39 6.83 6.17
N VAL A 217 -5.15 6.65 6.62
CA VAL A 217 -3.98 7.31 6.01
C VAL A 217 -2.94 6.28 5.62
N THR A 218 -2.57 6.30 4.35
CA THR A 218 -1.39 5.58 3.86
C THR A 218 -0.40 6.60 3.31
N THR A 219 0.85 6.54 3.75
CA THR A 219 1.92 7.47 3.37
C THR A 219 3.20 6.73 3.08
N THR A 220 3.99 7.22 2.13
CA THR A 220 5.20 6.55 1.68
C THR A 220 6.24 7.54 1.15
N ILE A 221 7.46 7.11 1.07
CA ILE A 221 8.56 7.66 0.26
C ILE A 221 9.08 6.60 -0.71
N ASN A 222 8.24 5.64 -1.05
CA ASN A 222 8.42 4.43 -1.85
C ASN A 222 9.24 3.36 -1.09
N LEU A 223 10.57 3.42 -1.03
CA LEU A 223 11.39 2.46 -0.26
C LEU A 223 11.69 2.96 1.16
N SER A 224 12.17 2.08 2.08
CA SER A 224 12.41 2.35 3.51
C SER A 224 13.08 3.67 3.83
N TYR A 225 14.04 4.08 3.02
CA TYR A 225 14.80 5.31 3.16
C TYR A 225 14.84 6.10 1.85
N GLY A 226 13.78 5.95 1.03
CA GLY A 226 13.68 6.56 -0.28
C GLY A 226 14.87 6.20 -1.16
N ASN A 227 15.49 7.22 -1.76
CA ASN A 227 16.70 7.06 -2.57
C ASN A 227 18.02 7.07 -1.74
N GLY A 228 17.94 7.05 -0.41
CA GLY A 228 19.11 7.09 0.48
C GLY A 228 19.71 8.48 0.71
N CYS A 229 19.30 9.48 -0.06
CA CYS A 229 19.82 10.83 0.05
C CYS A 229 19.10 11.62 1.15
N ILE A 230 19.85 12.14 2.09
CA ILE A 230 19.36 13.09 3.10
C ILE A 230 19.69 14.51 2.67
N VAL A 231 18.70 15.38 2.74
CA VAL A 231 18.90 16.81 2.57
C VAL A 231 19.72 17.35 3.75
N GLU A 232 21.01 17.65 3.49
CA GLU A 232 21.95 18.13 4.50
C GLU A 232 21.46 19.42 5.16
N GLY A 233 21.41 19.46 6.49
CA GLY A 233 20.88 20.61 7.27
C GLY A 233 19.35 20.63 7.42
N ALA A 234 18.62 19.81 6.66
CA ALA A 234 17.17 19.64 6.80
C ALA A 234 16.82 18.31 7.50
N GLY A 235 17.62 17.26 7.34
CA GLY A 235 17.57 16.01 8.12
C GLY A 235 16.50 15.02 7.74
N PHE A 236 15.90 15.10 6.55
CA PHE A 236 14.94 14.12 6.02
C PHE A 236 15.45 13.49 4.72
N PHE A 237 14.98 12.27 4.45
CA PHE A 237 15.27 11.57 3.20
C PHE A 237 14.44 12.10 2.03
N LEU A 238 15.01 12.08 0.84
CA LEU A 238 14.29 12.22 -0.41
C LEU A 238 13.65 10.89 -0.80
N ASN A 239 12.45 10.96 -1.38
CA ASN A 239 11.77 9.77 -1.88
C ASN A 239 12.44 9.21 -3.15
N ASN A 240 12.04 8.00 -3.56
CA ASN A 240 12.34 7.42 -4.86
C ASN A 240 11.06 7.07 -5.65
N GLU A 241 10.02 7.87 -5.50
CA GLU A 241 8.70 7.66 -6.12
C GLU A 241 8.73 7.70 -7.66
N MET A 242 9.80 8.22 -8.26
CA MET A 242 9.96 8.18 -9.72
C MET A 242 9.98 6.75 -10.28
N ASP A 243 10.35 5.75 -9.47
CA ASP A 243 10.31 4.35 -9.84
C ASP A 243 8.88 3.79 -9.99
N ASP A 244 7.89 4.45 -9.40
CA ASP A 244 6.48 4.08 -9.55
C ASP A 244 5.89 4.45 -10.92
N PHE A 245 6.58 5.29 -11.69
CA PHE A 245 6.26 5.49 -13.09
C PHE A 245 6.68 4.30 -13.96
N SER A 246 6.02 4.17 -15.11
CA SER A 246 6.52 3.34 -16.21
C SER A 246 7.66 4.06 -16.90
N ALA A 247 8.88 3.95 -16.36
CA ALA A 247 10.07 4.55 -16.97
C ALA A 247 10.29 4.04 -18.38
N LYS A 248 9.89 2.78 -18.64
CA LYS A 248 9.81 2.16 -19.96
C LYS A 248 8.53 1.31 -20.00
N PRO A 249 7.55 1.64 -20.87
CA PRO A 249 6.33 0.85 -21.00
C PRO A 249 6.60 -0.64 -21.20
N GLY A 250 5.88 -1.50 -20.46
CA GLY A 250 6.05 -2.95 -20.49
C GLY A 250 7.24 -3.50 -19.67
N VAL A 251 8.02 -2.65 -19.00
CA VAL A 251 9.09 -3.06 -18.08
C VAL A 251 8.64 -2.86 -16.64
N PRO A 252 8.89 -3.84 -15.72
CA PRO A 252 8.49 -3.73 -14.32
C PRO A 252 9.33 -2.69 -13.54
N ASN A 253 8.69 -2.03 -12.57
CA ASN A 253 9.35 -1.18 -11.57
C ASN A 253 9.96 -2.01 -10.41
N ALA A 254 10.47 -1.36 -9.35
CA ALA A 254 11.03 -2.03 -8.16
C ALA A 254 10.02 -2.97 -7.47
N PHE A 255 8.72 -2.77 -7.65
CA PHE A 255 7.67 -3.63 -7.10
C PHE A 255 7.23 -4.75 -8.05
N GLY A 256 7.89 -4.92 -9.20
CA GLY A 256 7.51 -5.88 -10.22
C GLY A 256 6.20 -5.53 -10.94
N LEU A 257 5.65 -4.33 -10.72
CA LEU A 257 4.46 -3.86 -11.39
C LEU A 257 4.79 -3.38 -12.80
N ILE A 258 4.05 -3.91 -13.76
CA ILE A 258 4.13 -3.47 -15.14
C ILE A 258 3.15 -2.33 -15.33
N GLY A 259 3.60 -1.28 -16.00
CA GLY A 259 2.78 -0.17 -16.45
C GLY A 259 3.02 0.10 -17.93
N ASN A 260 2.12 0.85 -18.53
CA ASN A 260 2.14 1.25 -19.93
C ASN A 260 2.14 2.78 -20.05
N GLU A 261 1.78 3.30 -21.22
CA GLU A 261 1.70 4.73 -21.53
C GLU A 261 0.85 5.52 -20.52
N ALA A 262 -0.21 4.89 -19.96
CA ALA A 262 -1.05 5.50 -18.93
C ALA A 262 -0.24 6.03 -17.74
N ASN A 263 0.85 5.37 -17.38
CA ASN A 263 1.73 5.75 -16.28
C ASN A 263 3.15 6.15 -16.74
N ALA A 264 3.34 6.49 -18.01
CA ALA A 264 4.62 7.01 -18.49
C ALA A 264 4.97 8.35 -17.84
N ILE A 265 6.27 8.63 -17.67
CA ILE A 265 6.78 9.86 -17.07
C ILE A 265 6.38 11.05 -17.95
N ALA A 266 5.84 12.11 -17.34
CA ALA A 266 5.57 13.39 -17.97
C ALA A 266 5.70 14.54 -16.96
N PRO A 267 6.00 15.78 -17.41
CA PRO A 267 6.06 16.95 -16.55
C PRO A 267 4.73 17.19 -15.82
N GLY A 268 4.78 17.45 -14.52
CA GLY A 268 3.59 17.71 -13.69
C GLY A 268 2.74 16.49 -13.37
N LYS A 269 3.02 15.33 -13.92
CA LYS A 269 2.30 14.07 -13.71
C LYS A 269 2.68 13.43 -12.38
N ARG A 270 1.70 12.83 -11.69
CA ARG A 270 1.91 12.04 -10.48
C ARG A 270 2.04 10.56 -10.80
N PRO A 271 2.94 9.82 -10.12
CA PRO A 271 3.10 8.39 -10.34
C PRO A 271 1.87 7.61 -9.88
N LEU A 272 1.65 6.46 -10.52
CA LEU A 272 0.62 5.51 -10.12
C LEU A 272 0.99 4.84 -8.81
N SER A 273 0.12 4.94 -7.82
CA SER A 273 0.28 4.31 -6.50
C SER A 273 -0.57 3.04 -6.36
N SER A 274 -0.24 2.23 -5.33
CA SER A 274 -1.06 1.10 -4.86
C SER A 274 -1.66 1.36 -3.47
N MET A 275 -1.46 2.54 -2.88
CA MET A 275 -2.02 2.89 -1.57
C MET A 275 -3.55 2.74 -1.55
N THR A 276 -4.06 2.03 -0.54
CA THR A 276 -5.48 1.65 -0.44
C THR A 276 -6.03 1.98 0.96
N PRO A 277 -5.90 3.23 1.44
CA PRO A 277 -6.59 3.60 2.67
C PRO A 277 -8.08 3.47 2.44
N THR A 278 -8.78 2.73 3.32
CA THR A 278 -10.18 2.36 3.09
C THR A 278 -11.01 2.55 4.35
N ILE A 279 -12.21 3.09 4.18
CA ILE A 279 -13.26 3.14 5.19
C ILE A 279 -14.44 2.31 4.68
N VAL A 280 -14.78 1.25 5.40
CA VAL A 280 -15.99 0.47 5.17
C VAL A 280 -17.09 1.04 6.02
N MET A 281 -18.26 1.29 5.43
CA MET A 281 -19.42 1.84 6.12
C MET A 281 -20.55 0.81 6.15
N LYS A 282 -21.25 0.77 7.27
CA LYS A 282 -22.48 0.02 7.47
C LYS A 282 -23.55 0.99 7.97
N ASP A 283 -24.74 0.97 7.38
CA ASP A 283 -25.87 1.85 7.73
C ASP A 283 -25.47 3.35 7.77
N ASN A 284 -24.68 3.78 6.78
CA ASN A 284 -24.11 5.13 6.64
C ASN A 284 -23.19 5.60 7.79
N LYS A 285 -22.69 4.68 8.60
CA LYS A 285 -21.70 4.95 9.66
C LYS A 285 -20.38 4.21 9.36
N PRO A 286 -19.22 4.74 9.74
CA PRO A 286 -17.98 4.00 9.69
C PRO A 286 -18.11 2.70 10.51
N PHE A 287 -17.71 1.59 9.90
CA PHE A 287 -17.70 0.26 10.49
C PHE A 287 -16.27 -0.26 10.65
N LEU A 288 -15.43 -0.08 9.60
CA LEU A 288 -14.05 -0.52 9.60
C LEU A 288 -13.18 0.55 8.92
N VAL A 289 -12.08 0.94 9.55
CA VAL A 289 -11.05 1.82 9.00
C VAL A 289 -9.78 1.00 8.87
N VAL A 290 -9.26 0.83 7.65
CA VAL A 290 -8.20 -0.15 7.39
C VAL A 290 -7.29 0.26 6.24
N GLY A 291 -6.07 -0.24 6.26
CA GLY A 291 -5.11 -0.18 5.18
C GLY A 291 -3.81 -0.86 5.56
N SER A 292 -2.82 -0.79 4.68
CA SER A 292 -1.55 -1.50 4.86
C SER A 292 -0.41 -0.80 4.13
N PRO A 293 0.83 -0.89 4.57
CA PRO A 293 2.02 -0.82 3.71
C PRO A 293 2.17 -2.10 2.87
N GLY A 294 3.08 -2.08 1.87
CA GLY A 294 3.44 -3.31 1.17
C GLY A 294 3.62 -3.21 -0.35
N GLY A 295 3.82 -2.02 -0.93
CA GLY A 295 3.93 -1.87 -2.38
C GLY A 295 2.70 -2.41 -3.11
N SER A 296 2.88 -3.30 -4.10
CA SER A 296 1.76 -3.92 -4.82
C SER A 296 0.86 -4.76 -3.91
N THR A 297 1.38 -5.32 -2.81
CA THR A 297 0.59 -6.15 -1.90
C THR A 297 -0.39 -5.35 -1.04
N ILE A 298 -0.31 -4.01 -1.02
CA ILE A 298 -1.22 -3.14 -0.24
C ILE A 298 -2.69 -3.46 -0.55
N ILE A 299 -3.02 -3.54 -1.84
CA ILE A 299 -4.41 -3.73 -2.30
C ILE A 299 -4.96 -5.08 -1.83
N THR A 300 -4.19 -6.14 -2.03
CA THR A 300 -4.59 -7.51 -1.67
C THR A 300 -4.59 -7.75 -0.17
N THR A 301 -3.71 -7.10 0.57
CA THR A 301 -3.69 -7.11 2.04
C THR A 301 -4.94 -6.43 2.60
N THR A 302 -5.25 -5.22 2.12
CA THR A 302 -6.46 -4.48 2.54
C THR A 302 -7.72 -5.28 2.20
N MET A 303 -7.79 -5.86 0.99
CA MET A 303 -8.92 -6.70 0.60
C MET A 303 -9.08 -7.92 1.51
N GLN A 304 -8.01 -8.68 1.76
CA GLN A 304 -8.08 -9.87 2.62
C GLN A 304 -8.48 -9.51 4.05
N THR A 305 -7.99 -8.36 4.59
CA THR A 305 -8.42 -7.91 5.93
C THR A 305 -9.92 -7.56 5.95
N ILE A 306 -10.44 -6.89 4.93
CA ILE A 306 -11.88 -6.59 4.80
C ILE A 306 -12.69 -7.89 4.71
N LEU A 307 -12.26 -8.85 3.89
CA LEU A 307 -12.94 -10.14 3.72
C LEU A 307 -12.90 -10.97 5.01
N ASN A 308 -11.80 -10.95 5.74
CA ASN A 308 -11.69 -11.63 7.03
C ASN A 308 -12.74 -11.12 8.03
N VAL A 309 -13.00 -9.81 8.04
CA VAL A 309 -14.05 -9.23 8.91
C VAL A 309 -15.46 -9.50 8.37
N ILE A 310 -15.71 -9.28 7.05
CA ILE A 310 -17.07 -9.32 6.50
C ILE A 310 -17.53 -10.74 6.19
N ASN A 311 -16.67 -11.58 5.58
CA ASN A 311 -17.06 -12.91 5.12
C ASN A 311 -16.82 -14.00 6.16
N PHE A 312 -15.79 -13.83 6.99
CA PHE A 312 -15.36 -14.85 7.94
C PHE A 312 -15.55 -14.43 9.40
N GLU A 313 -16.20 -13.27 9.62
CA GLU A 313 -16.64 -12.79 10.95
C GLU A 313 -15.51 -12.70 11.98
N MET A 314 -14.26 -12.53 11.51
CA MET A 314 -13.10 -12.36 12.40
C MET A 314 -13.15 -11.02 13.10
N ASP A 315 -12.71 -10.99 14.35
CA ASP A 315 -12.42 -9.72 14.99
C ASP A 315 -11.25 -9.00 14.28
N ILE A 316 -11.09 -7.70 14.56
CA ILE A 316 -10.07 -6.91 13.84
C ILE A 316 -8.63 -7.41 14.11
N LYS A 317 -8.36 -7.94 15.30
CA LYS A 317 -7.04 -8.47 15.66
C LYS A 317 -6.75 -9.77 14.91
N GLU A 318 -7.72 -10.67 14.86
CA GLU A 318 -7.63 -11.89 14.07
C GLU A 318 -7.48 -11.56 12.59
N ALA A 319 -8.30 -10.66 12.07
CA ALA A 319 -8.32 -10.28 10.66
C ALA A 319 -6.98 -9.72 10.16
N VAL A 320 -6.33 -8.84 10.95
CA VAL A 320 -5.02 -8.27 10.58
C VAL A 320 -3.86 -9.24 10.78
N CYS A 321 -3.99 -10.22 11.69
CA CYS A 321 -2.96 -11.22 11.95
C CYS A 321 -3.09 -12.46 11.07
N ALA A 322 -4.21 -12.66 10.39
CA ALA A 322 -4.46 -13.81 9.53
C ALA A 322 -3.39 -13.93 8.43
N PRO A 323 -2.95 -15.15 8.10
CA PRO A 323 -1.96 -15.37 7.06
C PRO A 323 -2.48 -14.93 5.68
N ARG A 324 -1.57 -14.42 4.87
CA ARG A 324 -1.89 -13.80 3.58
C ARG A 324 -1.22 -14.49 2.41
N PHE A 325 -1.82 -14.30 1.25
CA PHE A 325 -1.26 -14.66 -0.05
C PHE A 325 -1.47 -13.50 -1.03
N HIS A 326 -0.68 -13.48 -2.12
CA HIS A 326 -0.72 -12.41 -3.10
C HIS A 326 -0.39 -12.94 -4.50
N SER A 327 -1.07 -12.40 -5.49
CA SER A 327 -0.75 -12.50 -6.91
C SER A 327 -0.98 -11.13 -7.55
N GLN A 328 -0.11 -10.75 -8.48
CA GLN A 328 -0.19 -9.44 -9.15
C GLN A 328 -0.17 -9.58 -10.67
N TRP A 329 -0.73 -10.70 -11.21
CA TRP A 329 -0.71 -11.06 -12.62
C TRP A 329 0.68 -11.52 -13.08
N LEU A 330 1.69 -10.66 -12.98
CA LEU A 330 3.08 -10.97 -13.32
C LEU A 330 4.00 -10.52 -12.17
N PRO A 331 4.96 -11.38 -11.78
CA PRO A 331 5.18 -12.75 -12.30
C PRO A 331 3.98 -13.68 -12.01
N ASP A 332 3.77 -14.70 -12.86
CA ASP A 332 2.67 -15.67 -12.75
C ASP A 332 2.91 -16.65 -11.60
N VAL A 333 2.75 -16.16 -10.39
CA VAL A 333 2.96 -16.93 -9.14
C VAL A 333 1.96 -16.52 -8.07
N ILE A 334 1.70 -17.41 -7.12
CA ILE A 334 1.10 -17.08 -5.84
C ILE A 334 2.23 -16.95 -4.82
N GLN A 335 2.39 -15.77 -4.27
CA GLN A 335 3.26 -15.53 -3.12
C GLN A 335 2.50 -15.88 -1.85
N ILE A 336 3.10 -16.67 -0.96
CA ILE A 336 2.50 -17.05 0.32
C ILE A 336 3.45 -16.75 1.47
N GLU A 337 2.88 -16.50 2.64
CA GLU A 337 3.63 -16.43 3.89
C GLU A 337 4.06 -17.81 4.39
N PRO A 338 5.17 -17.93 5.14
CA PRO A 338 5.55 -19.15 5.80
C PRO A 338 4.40 -19.68 6.68
N ARG A 339 4.02 -20.96 6.49
CA ARG A 339 2.90 -21.61 7.19
C ARG A 339 1.53 -20.96 6.97
N GLY A 340 1.36 -20.14 5.94
CA GLY A 340 0.12 -19.43 5.64
C GLY A 340 -1.02 -20.33 5.13
N LEU A 341 -0.66 -21.41 4.44
CA LEU A 341 -1.61 -22.39 3.88
C LEU A 341 -1.20 -23.82 4.26
N SER A 342 -2.17 -24.71 4.41
CA SER A 342 -1.94 -26.12 4.70
C SER A 342 -1.38 -26.88 3.48
N GLN A 343 -0.74 -28.04 3.71
CA GLN A 343 -0.07 -28.80 2.65
C GLN A 343 -1.05 -29.36 1.61
N ASP A 344 -2.25 -29.75 2.02
CA ASP A 344 -3.31 -30.18 1.12
C ASP A 344 -3.80 -29.07 0.21
N VAL A 345 -3.99 -27.85 0.75
CA VAL A 345 -4.33 -26.66 -0.04
C VAL A 345 -3.23 -26.37 -1.07
N LEU A 346 -1.96 -26.38 -0.66
CA LEU A 346 -0.82 -26.16 -1.56
C LEU A 346 -0.75 -27.22 -2.66
N SER A 347 -1.02 -28.49 -2.33
CA SER A 347 -1.04 -29.59 -3.29
C SER A 347 -2.16 -29.42 -4.32
N ASN A 348 -3.37 -29.08 -3.85
CA ASN A 348 -4.52 -28.84 -4.73
C ASN A 348 -4.30 -27.64 -5.66
N LEU A 349 -3.70 -26.56 -5.18
CA LEU A 349 -3.37 -25.40 -6.01
C LEU A 349 -2.34 -25.76 -7.09
N ARG A 350 -1.32 -26.56 -6.77
CA ARG A 350 -0.34 -27.03 -7.76
C ARG A 350 -0.97 -27.94 -8.81
N LEU A 351 -1.90 -28.82 -8.40
CA LEU A 351 -2.65 -29.67 -9.33
C LEU A 351 -3.49 -28.86 -10.32
N ARG A 352 -4.00 -27.68 -9.90
CA ARG A 352 -4.68 -26.72 -10.78
C ARG A 352 -3.71 -25.95 -11.69
N GLY A 353 -2.40 -26.10 -11.52
CA GLY A 353 -1.38 -25.45 -12.34
C GLY A 353 -0.82 -24.14 -11.78
N HIS A 354 -1.17 -23.75 -10.53
CA HIS A 354 -0.57 -22.58 -9.91
C HIS A 354 0.89 -22.82 -9.54
N LYS A 355 1.73 -21.83 -9.81
CA LYS A 355 3.09 -21.75 -9.29
C LYS A 355 3.08 -21.04 -7.95
N ILE A 356 3.60 -21.67 -6.90
CA ILE A 356 3.58 -21.13 -5.54
C ILE A 356 5.01 -20.86 -5.09
N ILE A 357 5.25 -19.69 -4.57
CA ILE A 357 6.53 -19.30 -3.96
C ILE A 357 6.33 -18.84 -2.52
N TYR A 358 7.26 -19.20 -1.65
CA TYR A 358 7.33 -18.64 -0.32
C TYR A 358 8.01 -17.28 -0.40
N ARG A 359 7.37 -16.26 0.16
CA ARG A 359 7.99 -14.95 0.29
C ARG A 359 9.04 -15.02 1.41
N GLY A 360 10.20 -14.38 1.22
CA GLY A 360 11.26 -14.29 2.24
C GLY A 360 10.92 -13.41 3.45
N GLY A 361 9.66 -12.96 3.57
CA GLY A 361 9.11 -12.13 4.63
C GLY A 361 7.58 -12.18 4.64
N TYR A 362 6.97 -11.26 5.35
CA TYR A 362 5.52 -11.14 5.46
C TYR A 362 4.91 -10.32 4.31
N ILE A 363 3.61 -10.46 4.08
CA ILE A 363 2.82 -9.76 3.07
C ILE A 363 2.04 -8.63 3.75
N GLY A 364 2.52 -7.40 3.55
CA GLY A 364 1.93 -6.22 4.16
C GLY A 364 2.05 -6.18 5.69
N GLU A 365 1.50 -5.12 6.28
CA GLU A 365 1.40 -4.90 7.73
C GLU A 365 0.10 -4.12 8.00
N SER A 366 -1.04 -4.82 8.01
CA SER A 366 -2.35 -4.18 8.08
C SER A 366 -2.64 -3.64 9.47
N ASN A 367 -3.18 -2.43 9.51
CA ASN A 367 -3.68 -1.83 10.74
C ASN A 367 -5.12 -1.39 10.54
N GLY A 368 -5.97 -1.60 11.53
CA GLY A 368 -7.37 -1.22 11.41
C GLY A 368 -8.05 -0.93 12.73
N ILE A 369 -9.19 -0.24 12.62
CA ILE A 369 -10.11 0.02 13.71
C ILE A 369 -11.49 -0.46 13.29
N MET A 370 -12.07 -1.39 14.05
CA MET A 370 -13.46 -1.82 13.90
C MET A 370 -14.34 -1.06 14.87
N ILE A 371 -15.44 -0.55 14.37
CA ILE A 371 -16.41 0.26 15.13
C ILE A 371 -17.68 -0.56 15.27
N THR A 372 -18.07 -0.86 16.51
CA THR A 372 -19.27 -1.62 16.82
C THR A 372 -20.13 -0.89 17.85
N ASN A 373 -21.29 -1.44 18.18
CA ASN A 373 -22.12 -0.92 19.27
C ASN A 373 -21.45 -1.05 20.65
N GLU A 374 -20.46 -1.93 20.79
CA GLU A 374 -19.72 -2.16 22.03
C GLU A 374 -18.53 -1.19 22.20
N GLY A 375 -18.12 -0.50 21.11
CA GLY A 375 -17.03 0.46 21.14
C GLY A 375 -16.07 0.37 19.96
N LEU A 376 -14.87 0.91 20.17
CA LEU A 376 -13.77 0.92 19.21
C LEU A 376 -12.78 -0.19 19.51
N PHE A 377 -12.50 -1.04 18.51
CA PHE A 377 -11.55 -2.15 18.62
C PHE A 377 -10.40 -1.91 17.64
N GLY A 378 -9.19 -1.72 18.18
CA GLY A 378 -7.98 -1.56 17.40
C GLY A 378 -7.29 -2.89 17.10
N GLY A 379 -6.93 -3.12 15.84
CA GLY A 379 -6.11 -4.24 15.39
C GLY A 379 -4.77 -3.77 14.84
N GLY A 380 -3.69 -4.06 15.57
CA GLY A 380 -2.33 -3.90 15.06
C GLY A 380 -1.80 -5.22 14.54
N ASP A 381 -1.12 -5.21 13.39
CA ASP A 381 -0.59 -6.42 12.75
C ASP A 381 0.44 -7.14 13.63
N CYS A 382 0.39 -8.47 13.65
CA CYS A 382 1.34 -9.32 14.38
C CYS A 382 2.73 -9.40 13.73
N ARG A 383 2.89 -8.86 12.52
CA ARG A 383 4.13 -8.93 11.73
C ARG A 383 5.11 -7.82 12.03
N GLY A 384 4.61 -6.69 12.54
CA GLY A 384 5.39 -5.49 12.82
C GLY A 384 5.28 -5.01 14.27
N GLU A 385 6.04 -3.97 14.58
CA GLU A 385 5.93 -3.23 15.87
C GLU A 385 4.79 -2.21 15.73
N THR A 386 3.54 -2.67 15.79
CA THR A 386 2.35 -1.82 15.69
C THR A 386 2.02 -1.20 17.04
N CYS A 387 1.58 0.06 17.01
CA CYS A 387 1.15 0.78 18.20
C CYS A 387 -0.35 1.06 18.15
N LEU A 388 -1.05 0.72 19.21
CA LEU A 388 -2.45 1.10 19.44
C LEU A 388 -2.46 2.16 20.53
N LEU A 389 -3.02 3.33 20.23
CA LEU A 389 -3.20 4.41 21.19
C LEU A 389 -4.69 4.67 21.40
N TYR A 390 -5.16 4.43 22.60
CA TYR A 390 -6.50 4.81 23.05
C TYR A 390 -6.39 6.11 23.86
N THR A 391 -7.03 7.18 23.38
CA THR A 391 -7.01 8.50 24.03
C THR A 391 -8.29 8.79 24.83
N SER A 392 -9.29 7.93 24.74
CA SER A 392 -10.44 7.98 25.64
C SER A 392 -10.03 7.53 27.05
N PRO A 393 -10.57 8.14 28.12
CA PRO A 393 -10.29 7.67 29.48
C PRO A 393 -10.62 6.19 29.56
N SER A 394 -9.61 5.39 29.85
CA SER A 394 -9.82 3.99 30.22
C SER A 394 -10.70 3.99 31.48
N PRO A 395 -11.57 2.96 31.71
CA PRO A 395 -12.24 2.80 32.99
C PRO A 395 -11.28 2.78 34.21
N ARG A 396 -9.97 2.62 33.95
CA ARG A 396 -8.90 2.72 34.95
C ARG A 396 -8.44 4.16 35.21
N ASP A 397 -8.80 5.12 34.34
CA ASP A 397 -8.40 6.53 34.43
C ASP A 397 -9.53 7.43 34.96
N VAL A 398 -10.67 6.83 35.36
CA VAL A 398 -11.76 7.52 36.07
C VAL A 398 -11.41 7.44 37.56
N PRO A 399 -11.23 8.59 38.26
CA PRO A 399 -10.88 8.63 39.66
C PRO A 399 -11.92 8.03 40.57
#